data_52bef0bc25c795998ab29b92c36ab132
#
_entry.id   52bef0bc25c795998ab29b92c36ab132
#
_cell.length_a   1.000
_cell.length_b   1.000
_cell.length_c   1.000
_cell.angle_alpha   90.00
_cell.angle_beta   90.00
_cell.angle_gamma   90.00
#
_symmetry.space_group_name_H-M   'P 1'
#
loop_
_entity.id
_entity.type
_entity.pdbx_description
1 polymer ?
#
loop_
_entity_poly.entity_id
_entity_poly.type
_entity_poly.pdbx_seq_one_letter_code
_entity_poly.pdbx_strand_id
1 'polypeptide(L)'
;MRSSATCSRRKARRRPEEDEPVNAPTPKAALAAPLPQRERPAEALPGPSDWSFELIEQYHAVIRATAERFGLDTYPNQLEIISAEQMMDAYASVGMPVNYRHWSYGKEFIATEKSYKRGHMGLAYEIVINANPCISYLMEENTMAMQALVIAHAAYGHNSFFKGNYLFRMWTDASSIIDYLVYAKDYVAKCEEKHGLEAVEDILDSCHALANHGVDRYRRPSRKSLAQELADRKDREAYAQQQVNDLWRTLPRKAEKEAAAETRRFPEEPQENLLYFIEKNAPLLEPWQREIVRIVRKVAQYFYPQRQTQVMNEGWATFWHYKLLNTMYDDGWLTDGVMIEWLKSHTNVIYQPPVGHRAYSGINPYALGFAMYNDIQRICEHPTDEDRQWFPEIAGTPWLPALDQAMRNYKDESFVGQFLSPRLMREMRLFSIVDDEHEDELEVAAIHDDSGYRRVREALSRQYDLGSREPNIQVWNVNLRGDRSLTLRHFQHNGRPLHEGAHEVLKHVARLWGFGVHLESVDAAGEIRKRYQVPGPAH
;
A
#
# COMPACT_ATOMS: atom_id res chain seq x y z
N MET A 1 -2.85 -18.21 -56.46
CA MET A 1 -1.94 -17.56 -57.44
C MET A 1 -0.75 -17.00 -56.65
N ARG A 2 0.43 -17.57 -56.84
CA ARG A 2 1.67 -17.17 -56.17
C ARG A 2 2.21 -15.90 -56.82
N SER A 3 2.59 -14.90 -56.03
CA SER A 3 3.43 -13.80 -56.53
C SER A 3 4.63 -13.64 -55.62
N SER A 4 5.77 -13.95 -56.16
CA SER A 4 7.12 -13.80 -55.64
C SER A 4 7.56 -12.33 -55.72
N ALA A 5 8.01 -11.74 -54.62
CA ALA A 5 8.70 -10.46 -54.62
C ALA A 5 10.18 -10.66 -54.34
N THR A 6 10.98 -10.31 -55.33
CA THR A 6 12.44 -10.34 -55.39
C THR A 6 13.08 -9.24 -54.55
N CYS A 7 14.02 -9.63 -53.70
CA CYS A 7 14.86 -8.75 -52.88
C CYS A 7 16.01 -8.16 -53.72
N SER A 8 16.08 -6.86 -53.90
CA SER A 8 17.17 -6.14 -54.56
C SER A 8 18.20 -5.67 -53.54
N ARG A 9 19.43 -6.19 -53.65
CA ARG A 9 20.61 -5.76 -52.87
C ARG A 9 21.06 -4.36 -53.31
N ARG A 10 21.01 -3.38 -52.41
CA ARG A 10 21.72 -2.10 -52.55
C ARG A 10 23.10 -2.19 -51.88
N LYS A 11 24.15 -1.89 -52.62
CA LYS A 11 25.56 -1.78 -52.18
C LYS A 11 25.69 -0.58 -51.22
N ALA A 12 26.25 -0.80 -50.03
CA ALA A 12 26.65 0.24 -49.10
C ALA A 12 27.91 0.96 -49.62
N ARG A 13 27.88 2.28 -49.67
CA ARG A 13 29.05 3.16 -49.86
C ARG A 13 29.77 3.32 -48.52
N ARG A 14 31.10 3.08 -48.51
CA ARG A 14 31.99 3.41 -47.38
C ARG A 14 32.05 4.92 -47.19
N ARG A 15 31.89 5.37 -45.94
CA ARG A 15 32.25 6.73 -45.45
C ARG A 15 33.68 6.70 -44.89
N PRO A 16 34.39 7.84 -44.88
CA PRO A 16 35.77 7.90 -44.44
C PRO A 16 35.88 7.84 -42.89
N GLU A 17 37.03 7.37 -42.45
CA GLU A 17 37.47 7.30 -41.07
C GLU A 17 37.43 8.69 -40.43
N GLU A 18 36.67 8.81 -39.32
CA GLU A 18 36.72 9.94 -38.42
C GLU A 18 37.39 9.50 -37.11
N ASP A 19 38.24 10.38 -36.61
CA ASP A 19 39.17 10.23 -35.50
C ASP A 19 38.57 9.64 -34.21
N GLU A 20 39.32 8.74 -33.56
CA GLU A 20 39.04 8.22 -32.23
C GLU A 20 38.95 9.34 -31.18
N PRO A 21 37.87 9.38 -30.36
CA PRO A 21 37.89 10.25 -29.19
C PRO A 21 38.72 9.62 -28.07
N VAL A 22 39.62 10.41 -27.56
CA VAL A 22 40.47 10.20 -26.39
C VAL A 22 39.71 9.55 -25.24
N ASN A 23 40.18 8.38 -24.79
CA ASN A 23 39.72 7.66 -23.61
C ASN A 23 39.71 8.57 -22.39
N ALA A 24 38.53 9.05 -21.97
CA ALA A 24 38.32 9.53 -20.63
C ALA A 24 38.35 8.31 -19.65
N PRO A 25 39.06 8.37 -18.53
CA PRO A 25 39.08 7.25 -17.60
C PRO A 25 37.70 7.02 -17.03
N THR A 26 37.15 5.83 -17.28
CA THR A 26 35.92 5.33 -16.63
C THR A 26 36.11 5.45 -15.11
N PRO A 27 35.21 6.11 -14.36
CA PRO A 27 35.30 6.11 -12.92
C PRO A 27 35.22 4.65 -12.46
N LYS A 28 36.28 4.15 -11.84
CA LYS A 28 36.26 2.86 -11.14
C LYS A 28 35.12 2.96 -10.14
N ALA A 29 34.04 2.17 -10.36
CA ALA A 29 33.00 1.98 -9.39
C ALA A 29 33.67 1.60 -8.06
N ALA A 30 33.53 2.45 -7.05
CA ALA A 30 33.92 2.11 -5.71
C ALA A 30 32.96 1.00 -5.28
N LEU A 31 33.39 -0.24 -5.43
CA LEU A 31 32.73 -1.39 -4.81
C LEU A 31 32.53 -1.03 -3.35
N ALA A 32 31.30 -1.15 -2.86
CA ALA A 32 30.99 -0.99 -1.45
C ALA A 32 32.00 -1.83 -0.67
N ALA A 33 32.63 -1.24 0.35
CA ALA A 33 33.59 -1.95 1.16
C ALA A 33 32.94 -3.24 1.66
N PRO A 34 33.64 -4.40 1.58
CA PRO A 34 33.06 -5.65 2.05
C PRO A 34 32.65 -5.47 3.51
N LEU A 35 31.48 -5.98 3.86
CA LEU A 35 30.97 -5.94 5.25
C LEU A 35 32.07 -6.54 6.17
N PRO A 36 32.31 -5.96 7.36
CA PRO A 36 33.27 -6.49 8.29
C PRO A 36 32.95 -7.95 8.61
N GLN A 37 33.88 -8.86 8.29
CA GLN A 37 33.73 -10.27 8.61
C GLN A 37 33.78 -10.44 10.13
N ARG A 38 32.80 -11.15 10.68
CA ARG A 38 32.86 -11.59 12.08
C ARG A 38 33.76 -12.81 12.20
N GLU A 39 34.43 -12.94 13.37
CA GLU A 39 35.04 -14.22 13.71
C GLU A 39 33.96 -15.31 13.67
N ARG A 40 34.29 -16.44 13.00
CA ARG A 40 33.36 -17.58 12.96
C ARG A 40 33.09 -18.05 14.38
N PRO A 41 31.83 -18.37 14.74
CA PRO A 41 31.56 -18.94 16.05
C PRO A 41 32.29 -20.28 16.21
N ALA A 42 32.65 -20.62 17.43
CA ALA A 42 33.28 -21.91 17.74
C ALA A 42 32.33 -23.08 17.45
N GLU A 43 31.02 -22.85 17.52
CA GLU A 43 29.96 -23.80 17.25
C GLU A 43 28.74 -23.07 16.66
N ALA A 44 28.09 -23.68 15.67
CA ALA A 44 26.86 -23.18 15.08
C ALA A 44 25.68 -23.29 16.07
N LEU A 45 24.70 -22.42 15.94
CA LEU A 45 23.48 -22.49 16.74
C LEU A 45 22.74 -23.81 16.45
N PRO A 46 22.27 -24.52 17.49
CA PRO A 46 21.50 -25.75 17.30
C PRO A 46 20.15 -25.45 16.64
N GLY A 47 19.71 -26.36 15.79
CA GLY A 47 18.42 -26.25 15.08
C GLY A 47 17.52 -27.45 15.37
N PRO A 48 17.06 -27.66 16.62
CA PRO A 48 16.10 -28.71 16.93
C PRO A 48 14.74 -28.39 16.32
N SER A 49 13.88 -29.41 16.23
CA SER A 49 12.48 -29.18 15.85
C SER A 49 11.74 -28.31 16.86
N ASP A 50 12.06 -28.52 18.15
CA ASP A 50 11.46 -27.77 19.24
C ASP A 50 12.34 -26.56 19.61
N TRP A 51 11.71 -25.43 19.83
CA TRP A 51 12.37 -24.20 20.26
C TRP A 51 12.38 -24.08 21.80
N SER A 52 13.26 -23.24 22.33
CA SER A 52 13.21 -22.76 23.71
C SER A 52 13.40 -21.24 23.74
N PHE A 53 12.99 -20.58 24.82
CA PHE A 53 13.17 -19.14 24.97
C PHE A 53 14.64 -18.74 24.89
N GLU A 54 15.53 -19.51 25.53
CA GLU A 54 16.98 -19.26 25.50
C GLU A 54 17.52 -19.36 24.07
N LEU A 55 17.04 -20.33 23.29
CA LEU A 55 17.47 -20.52 21.91
C LEU A 55 16.93 -19.41 21.00
N ILE A 56 15.68 -19.00 21.19
CA ILE A 56 15.09 -17.83 20.49
C ILE A 56 15.91 -16.56 20.78
N GLU A 57 16.30 -16.32 22.04
CA GLU A 57 17.14 -15.17 22.40
C GLU A 57 18.51 -15.21 21.72
N GLN A 58 19.14 -16.39 21.63
CA GLN A 58 20.43 -16.57 20.93
C GLN A 58 20.30 -16.25 19.44
N TYR A 59 19.30 -16.84 18.77
CA TYR A 59 19.03 -16.56 17.37
C TYR A 59 18.72 -15.08 17.14
N HIS A 60 17.85 -14.49 17.97
CA HIS A 60 17.49 -13.07 17.89
C HIS A 60 18.73 -12.17 18.06
N ALA A 61 19.64 -12.48 18.97
CA ALA A 61 20.87 -11.73 19.18
C ALA A 61 21.77 -11.75 17.93
N VAL A 62 21.90 -12.91 17.27
CA VAL A 62 22.72 -13.02 16.05
C VAL A 62 22.05 -12.36 14.86
N ILE A 63 20.73 -12.54 14.70
CA ILE A 63 19.95 -11.86 13.64
C ILE A 63 20.06 -10.34 13.80
N ARG A 64 19.90 -9.82 15.03
CA ARG A 64 20.06 -8.39 15.33
C ARG A 64 21.44 -7.87 14.92
N ALA A 65 22.49 -8.54 15.36
CA ALA A 65 23.84 -8.14 15.04
C ALA A 65 24.13 -8.17 13.52
N THR A 66 23.52 -9.13 12.81
CA THR A 66 23.61 -9.21 11.34
C THR A 66 22.83 -8.09 10.67
N ALA A 67 21.62 -7.78 11.14
CA ALA A 67 20.81 -6.67 10.64
C ALA A 67 21.49 -5.29 10.86
N GLU A 68 22.11 -5.10 12.02
CA GLU A 68 22.89 -3.89 12.33
C GLU A 68 24.08 -3.70 11.37
N ARG A 69 24.74 -4.79 10.95
CA ARG A 69 25.81 -4.74 9.92
C ARG A 69 25.33 -4.20 8.58
N PHE A 70 24.08 -4.49 8.22
CA PHE A 70 23.45 -3.96 7.00
C PHE A 70 22.83 -2.57 7.21
N GLY A 71 22.86 -2.04 8.43
CA GLY A 71 22.31 -0.71 8.74
C GLY A 71 20.78 -0.67 8.77
N LEU A 72 20.11 -1.79 9.05
CA LEU A 72 18.66 -1.80 9.21
C LEU A 72 18.25 -0.98 10.44
N ASP A 73 17.42 0.01 10.21
CA ASP A 73 16.88 0.91 11.24
C ASP A 73 15.49 0.44 11.69
N THR A 74 15.41 -0.13 12.90
CA THR A 74 14.19 -0.72 13.47
C THR A 74 13.76 0.00 14.74
N TYR A 75 12.46 -0.10 15.08
CA TYR A 75 12.02 0.12 16.47
C TYR A 75 12.56 -1.00 17.37
N PRO A 76 12.64 -0.80 18.70
CA PRO A 76 12.85 -1.93 19.61
C PRO A 76 11.86 -3.06 19.33
N ASN A 77 12.32 -4.30 19.38
CA ASN A 77 11.49 -5.47 19.12
C ASN A 77 10.90 -6.04 20.40
N GLN A 78 9.63 -6.42 20.35
CA GLN A 78 8.94 -7.23 21.35
C GLN A 78 8.45 -8.50 20.65
N LEU A 79 9.02 -9.64 21.02
CA LEU A 79 8.65 -10.94 20.48
C LEU A 79 7.69 -11.63 21.45
N GLU A 80 6.55 -12.08 20.95
CA GLU A 80 5.54 -12.79 21.74
C GLU A 80 5.17 -14.11 21.06
N ILE A 81 5.23 -15.19 21.82
CA ILE A 81 4.84 -16.52 21.33
C ILE A 81 3.36 -16.71 21.64
N ILE A 82 2.56 -17.04 20.64
CA ILE A 82 1.12 -17.26 20.76
C ILE A 82 0.72 -18.58 20.12
N SER A 83 -0.38 -19.16 20.62
CA SER A 83 -0.95 -20.39 20.03
C SER A 83 -1.66 -20.12 18.70
N ALA A 84 -1.91 -21.19 17.92
CA ALA A 84 -2.69 -21.09 16.68
C ALA A 84 -4.09 -20.49 16.91
N GLU A 85 -4.73 -20.78 18.06
CA GLU A 85 -6.03 -20.20 18.41
C GLU A 85 -5.95 -18.69 18.64
N GLN A 86 -4.94 -18.24 19.39
CA GLN A 86 -4.68 -16.80 19.59
C GLN A 86 -4.30 -16.10 18.30
N MET A 87 -3.57 -16.77 17.41
CA MET A 87 -3.25 -16.27 16.08
C MET A 87 -4.52 -16.06 15.25
N MET A 88 -5.46 -17.01 15.27
CA MET A 88 -6.76 -16.88 14.60
C MET A 88 -7.60 -15.73 15.16
N ASP A 89 -7.59 -15.55 16.49
CA ASP A 89 -8.29 -14.44 17.14
C ASP A 89 -7.69 -13.08 16.74
N ALA A 90 -6.36 -13.00 16.68
CA ALA A 90 -5.67 -11.80 16.19
C ALA A 90 -6.00 -11.50 14.72
N TYR A 91 -6.08 -12.50 13.85
CA TYR A 91 -6.55 -12.31 12.47
C TYR A 91 -7.96 -11.76 12.40
N ALA A 92 -8.87 -12.34 13.18
CA ALA A 92 -10.27 -11.90 13.21
C ALA A 92 -10.42 -10.44 13.68
N SER A 93 -9.52 -9.98 14.56
CA SER A 93 -9.46 -8.60 15.04
C SER A 93 -8.54 -7.67 14.22
N VAL A 94 -8.39 -7.98 12.93
CA VAL A 94 -7.61 -7.16 11.99
C VAL A 94 -6.11 -7.08 12.35
N GLY A 95 -5.57 -8.14 12.97
CA GLY A 95 -4.15 -8.20 13.36
C GLY A 95 -3.78 -7.35 14.57
N MET A 96 -4.77 -6.82 15.33
CA MET A 96 -4.48 -5.98 16.47
C MET A 96 -4.58 -6.75 17.80
N PRO A 97 -3.64 -6.54 18.76
CA PRO A 97 -3.62 -7.25 20.04
C PRO A 97 -4.77 -6.82 20.95
N VAL A 98 -5.25 -5.60 20.75
CA VAL A 98 -6.38 -5.00 21.46
C VAL A 98 -7.27 -4.33 20.45
N ASN A 99 -8.58 -4.64 20.49
CA ASN A 99 -9.58 -3.95 19.69
C ASN A 99 -10.91 -3.89 20.45
N TYR A 100 -11.80 -2.98 20.05
CA TYR A 100 -13.18 -2.97 20.54
C TYR A 100 -13.94 -4.18 19.98
N ARG A 101 -15.02 -4.59 20.63
CA ARG A 101 -15.85 -5.71 20.19
C ARG A 101 -16.73 -5.30 19.01
N HIS A 102 -16.88 -6.21 18.06
CA HIS A 102 -17.83 -6.08 16.96
C HIS A 102 -18.21 -7.47 16.45
N TRP A 103 -19.47 -7.68 16.10
CA TRP A 103 -19.99 -8.97 15.64
C TRP A 103 -19.24 -9.54 14.41
N SER A 104 -18.75 -8.66 13.53
CA SER A 104 -18.00 -9.08 12.33
C SER A 104 -16.72 -9.81 12.65
N TYR A 105 -16.07 -9.49 13.77
CA TYR A 105 -14.83 -10.15 14.21
C TYR A 105 -15.10 -11.60 14.61
N GLY A 106 -16.19 -11.84 15.37
CA GLY A 106 -16.60 -13.22 15.70
C GLY A 106 -16.99 -14.05 14.47
N LYS A 107 -17.64 -13.42 13.49
CA LYS A 107 -17.96 -14.09 12.22
C LYS A 107 -16.71 -14.44 11.42
N GLU A 108 -15.73 -13.54 11.36
CA GLU A 108 -14.45 -13.76 10.70
C GLU A 108 -13.65 -14.87 11.40
N PHE A 109 -13.62 -14.87 12.73
CA PHE A 109 -13.00 -15.94 13.51
C PHE A 109 -13.57 -17.33 13.12
N ILE A 110 -14.89 -17.47 13.13
CA ILE A 110 -15.55 -18.74 12.78
C ILE A 110 -15.25 -19.16 11.33
N ALA A 111 -15.18 -18.19 10.41
CA ALA A 111 -14.87 -18.46 9.00
C ALA A 111 -13.42 -18.94 8.84
N THR A 112 -12.47 -18.26 9.50
CA THR A 112 -11.05 -18.58 9.51
C THR A 112 -10.79 -19.95 10.14
N GLU A 113 -11.39 -20.22 11.32
CA GLU A 113 -11.29 -21.52 12.01
C GLU A 113 -11.79 -22.69 11.15
N LYS A 114 -12.94 -22.50 10.47
CA LYS A 114 -13.48 -23.53 9.58
C LYS A 114 -12.57 -23.77 8.37
N SER A 115 -11.99 -22.72 7.81
CA SER A 115 -11.08 -22.81 6.66
C SER A 115 -9.77 -23.51 7.06
N TYR A 116 -9.24 -23.17 8.22
CA TYR A 116 -8.04 -23.78 8.79
C TYR A 116 -8.26 -25.28 9.09
N LYS A 117 -9.33 -25.65 9.82
CA LYS A 117 -9.67 -27.04 10.12
C LYS A 117 -9.91 -27.91 8.88
N ARG A 118 -10.31 -27.31 7.77
CA ARG A 118 -10.49 -28.00 6.48
C ARG A 118 -9.21 -28.08 5.64
N GLY A 119 -8.12 -27.48 6.10
CA GLY A 119 -6.88 -27.40 5.35
C GLY A 119 -6.95 -26.52 4.09
N HIS A 120 -7.98 -25.66 4.00
CA HIS A 120 -8.12 -24.73 2.87
C HIS A 120 -7.29 -23.46 3.04
N MET A 121 -6.84 -23.18 4.25
CA MET A 121 -6.04 -22.01 4.62
C MET A 121 -4.96 -22.46 5.60
N GLY A 122 -3.70 -22.09 5.34
CA GLY A 122 -2.64 -22.09 6.34
C GLY A 122 -2.76 -20.84 7.19
N LEU A 123 -2.39 -20.89 8.45
CA LEU A 123 -2.15 -19.68 9.23
C LEU A 123 -0.85 -19.05 8.74
N ALA A 124 -0.77 -17.74 8.68
CA ALA A 124 0.52 -17.09 8.58
C ALA A 124 1.30 -17.41 9.87
N TYR A 125 2.60 -17.51 9.72
CA TYR A 125 3.48 -17.90 10.83
C TYR A 125 3.73 -16.74 11.80
N GLU A 126 3.19 -15.55 11.48
CA GLU A 126 3.44 -14.30 12.19
C GLU A 126 2.35 -13.24 12.01
N ILE A 127 2.24 -12.35 12.96
CA ILE A 127 1.58 -11.03 12.82
C ILE A 127 2.53 -9.98 13.35
N VAL A 128 2.69 -8.87 12.62
CA VAL A 128 3.57 -7.77 13.01
C VAL A 128 2.78 -6.48 13.17
N ILE A 129 2.96 -5.84 14.31
CA ILE A 129 2.24 -4.60 14.64
C ILE A 129 3.22 -3.44 14.60
N ASN A 130 2.93 -2.46 13.76
CA ASN A 130 3.67 -1.21 13.67
C ASN A 130 3.45 -0.37 14.94
N ALA A 131 4.15 -0.76 15.99
CA ALA A 131 4.15 -0.09 17.29
C ALA A 131 5.58 0.25 17.71
N ASN A 132 5.75 0.97 18.79
CA ASN A 132 7.04 1.21 19.42
C ASN A 132 6.96 0.90 20.91
N PRO A 133 7.47 -0.28 21.36
CA PRO A 133 8.21 -1.29 20.57
C PRO A 133 7.35 -1.96 19.49
N CYS A 134 7.98 -2.42 18.40
CA CYS A 134 7.33 -3.22 17.37
C CYS A 134 7.03 -4.61 17.91
N ILE A 135 5.76 -5.01 17.86
CA ILE A 135 5.31 -6.29 18.40
C ILE A 135 5.25 -7.31 17.27
N SER A 136 5.93 -8.44 17.45
CA SER A 136 5.88 -9.56 16.52
C SER A 136 5.32 -10.79 17.23
N TYR A 137 4.17 -11.27 16.80
CA TYR A 137 3.59 -12.52 17.24
C TYR A 137 4.18 -13.66 16.43
N LEU A 138 4.72 -14.65 17.12
CA LEU A 138 5.28 -15.88 16.56
C LEU A 138 4.41 -17.06 17.00
N MET A 139 4.13 -17.96 16.08
CA MET A 139 3.29 -19.13 16.38
C MET A 139 4.08 -20.18 17.15
N GLU A 140 3.52 -20.71 18.24
CA GLU A 140 4.22 -21.68 19.09
C GLU A 140 4.52 -23.00 18.38
N GLU A 141 3.73 -23.35 17.36
CA GLU A 141 3.91 -24.58 16.57
C GLU A 141 5.04 -24.48 15.52
N ASN A 142 5.67 -23.33 15.37
CA ASN A 142 6.82 -23.18 14.48
C ASN A 142 8.02 -23.98 15.01
N THR A 143 8.78 -24.59 14.11
CA THR A 143 10.11 -25.14 14.44
C THR A 143 11.11 -24.01 14.71
N MET A 144 12.26 -24.35 15.29
CA MET A 144 13.30 -23.32 15.55
C MET A 144 13.77 -22.63 14.26
N ALA A 145 13.93 -23.39 13.17
CA ALA A 145 14.27 -22.82 11.87
C ALA A 145 13.21 -21.84 11.35
N MET A 146 11.93 -22.16 11.57
CA MET A 146 10.82 -21.27 11.24
C MET A 146 10.77 -20.06 12.16
N GLN A 147 11.02 -20.21 13.46
CA GLN A 147 11.13 -19.06 14.37
C GLN A 147 12.24 -18.10 13.94
N ALA A 148 13.40 -18.63 13.54
CA ALA A 148 14.50 -17.80 13.03
C ALA A 148 14.11 -17.03 11.77
N LEU A 149 13.41 -17.69 10.81
CA LEU A 149 12.90 -17.04 9.60
C LEU A 149 11.93 -15.94 9.96
N VAL A 150 10.96 -16.23 10.83
CA VAL A 150 9.92 -15.28 11.24
C VAL A 150 10.53 -14.10 11.99
N ILE A 151 11.49 -14.31 12.87
CA ILE A 151 12.19 -13.22 13.55
C ILE A 151 12.90 -12.31 12.53
N ALA A 152 13.62 -12.88 11.58
CA ALA A 152 14.31 -12.09 10.55
C ALA A 152 13.32 -11.32 9.66
N HIS A 153 12.18 -11.93 9.32
CA HIS A 153 11.12 -11.35 8.49
C HIS A 153 10.35 -10.25 9.23
N ALA A 154 9.82 -10.57 10.41
CA ALA A 154 8.96 -9.70 11.20
C ALA A 154 9.75 -8.60 11.91
N ALA A 155 10.68 -8.99 12.78
CA ALA A 155 11.35 -8.07 13.68
C ALA A 155 12.40 -7.18 12.99
N TYR A 156 12.89 -7.57 11.82
CA TYR A 156 13.87 -6.79 11.06
C TYR A 156 13.38 -6.35 9.69
N GLY A 157 12.70 -7.21 8.96
CA GLY A 157 12.11 -6.87 7.67
C GLY A 157 10.97 -5.88 7.81
N HIS A 158 9.82 -6.31 8.30
CA HIS A 158 8.64 -5.45 8.46
C HIS A 158 8.90 -4.25 9.37
N ASN A 159 9.58 -4.45 10.49
CA ASN A 159 9.87 -3.37 11.43
C ASN A 159 10.67 -2.23 10.77
N SER A 160 11.74 -2.56 10.02
CA SER A 160 12.53 -1.54 9.31
C SER A 160 11.74 -0.84 8.21
N PHE A 161 10.82 -1.56 7.55
CA PHE A 161 9.92 -0.98 6.56
C PHE A 161 8.95 0.03 7.21
N PHE A 162 8.29 -0.35 8.30
CA PHE A 162 7.36 0.52 9.02
C PHE A 162 8.04 1.80 9.50
N LYS A 163 9.24 1.69 10.05
CA LYS A 163 10.01 2.84 10.52
C LYS A 163 10.54 3.70 9.38
N GLY A 164 10.91 3.08 8.25
CA GLY A 164 11.57 3.73 7.11
C GLY A 164 10.63 4.39 6.12
N ASN A 165 9.56 3.70 5.70
CA ASN A 165 8.70 4.13 4.59
C ASN A 165 7.93 5.43 4.91
N TYR A 166 7.87 6.32 3.92
CA TYR A 166 7.28 7.66 4.09
C TYR A 166 5.78 7.64 4.42
N LEU A 167 5.02 6.64 3.94
CA LEU A 167 3.57 6.55 4.21
C LEU A 167 3.30 6.23 5.67
N PHE A 168 4.06 5.29 6.24
CA PHE A 168 3.94 4.97 7.67
C PHE A 168 4.33 6.17 8.52
N ARG A 169 5.43 6.84 8.21
CA ARG A 169 5.86 8.06 8.93
C ARG A 169 4.87 9.21 8.80
N MET A 170 4.11 9.27 7.72
CA MET A 170 3.12 10.33 7.48
C MET A 170 1.80 10.06 8.19
N TRP A 171 1.35 8.81 8.22
CA TRP A 171 -0.03 8.45 8.56
C TRP A 171 -0.18 7.60 9.81
N THR A 172 0.91 7.06 10.37
CA THR A 172 0.87 6.24 11.58
C THR A 172 1.68 6.88 12.70
N ASP A 173 1.25 6.62 13.94
CA ASP A 173 2.01 6.94 15.14
C ASP A 173 2.23 5.64 15.92
N ALA A 174 3.39 5.03 15.66
CA ALA A 174 3.76 3.76 16.28
C ALA A 174 3.84 3.83 17.81
N SER A 175 4.16 5.01 18.38
CA SER A 175 4.32 5.17 19.82
C SER A 175 3.01 5.25 20.59
N SER A 176 1.92 5.64 19.92
CA SER A 176 0.62 5.87 20.61
C SER A 176 -0.47 4.88 20.23
N ILE A 177 -0.25 4.03 19.22
CA ILE A 177 -1.34 3.19 18.68
C ILE A 177 -1.91 2.21 19.71
N ILE A 178 -1.08 1.55 20.49
CA ILE A 178 -1.53 0.56 21.47
C ILE A 178 -2.38 1.23 22.56
N ASP A 179 -1.90 2.34 23.12
CA ASP A 179 -2.66 3.10 24.11
C ASP A 179 -3.99 3.62 23.54
N TYR A 180 -3.97 4.03 22.27
CA TYR A 180 -5.18 4.46 21.59
C TYR A 180 -6.20 3.33 21.41
N LEU A 181 -5.75 2.12 21.10
CA LEU A 181 -6.64 0.95 20.98
C LEU A 181 -7.21 0.53 22.32
N VAL A 182 -6.42 0.58 23.39
CA VAL A 182 -6.92 0.34 24.77
C VAL A 182 -8.01 1.36 25.10
N TYR A 183 -7.73 2.66 24.86
CA TYR A 183 -8.74 3.70 25.03
C TYR A 183 -10.01 3.43 24.20
N ALA A 184 -9.86 3.06 22.93
CA ALA A 184 -10.99 2.79 22.04
C ALA A 184 -11.86 1.64 22.54
N LYS A 185 -11.23 0.54 22.98
CA LYS A 185 -11.92 -0.61 23.58
C LYS A 185 -12.72 -0.22 24.81
N ASP A 186 -12.10 0.50 25.75
CA ASP A 186 -12.74 0.92 26.98
C ASP A 186 -13.87 1.93 26.72
N TYR A 187 -13.68 2.81 25.74
CA TYR A 187 -14.69 3.79 25.37
C TYR A 187 -15.93 3.14 24.77
N VAL A 188 -15.74 2.22 23.80
CA VAL A 188 -16.86 1.49 23.19
C VAL A 188 -17.60 0.68 24.24
N ALA A 189 -16.91 -0.07 25.10
CA ALA A 189 -17.54 -0.83 26.20
C ALA A 189 -18.40 0.06 27.12
N LYS A 190 -17.91 1.23 27.50
CA LYS A 190 -18.69 2.20 28.29
C LYS A 190 -19.91 2.75 27.54
N CYS A 191 -19.80 2.89 26.20
CA CYS A 191 -20.95 3.28 25.38
C CYS A 191 -22.00 2.16 25.35
N GLU A 192 -21.59 0.89 25.21
CA GLU A 192 -22.48 -0.27 25.24
C GLU A 192 -23.24 -0.37 26.57
N GLU A 193 -22.54 -0.19 27.68
CA GLU A 193 -23.17 -0.16 29.02
C GLU A 193 -24.21 0.97 29.17
N LYS A 194 -23.93 2.15 28.63
CA LYS A 194 -24.74 3.34 28.81
C LYS A 194 -25.88 3.47 27.82
N HIS A 195 -25.65 3.12 26.55
CA HIS A 195 -26.57 3.37 25.46
C HIS A 195 -27.18 2.09 24.86
N GLY A 196 -26.69 0.92 25.30
CA GLY A 196 -27.10 -0.39 24.82
C GLY A 196 -26.27 -0.87 23.63
N LEU A 197 -26.11 -2.18 23.53
CA LEU A 197 -25.29 -2.85 22.50
C LEU A 197 -25.77 -2.50 21.08
N GLU A 198 -27.07 -2.61 20.81
CA GLU A 198 -27.65 -2.39 19.48
C GLU A 198 -27.38 -0.97 18.96
N ALA A 199 -27.53 0.05 19.81
CA ALA A 199 -27.28 1.43 19.42
C ALA A 199 -25.81 1.70 19.08
N VAL A 200 -24.87 1.03 19.76
CA VAL A 200 -23.44 1.15 19.50
C VAL A 200 -23.05 0.38 18.23
N GLU A 201 -23.55 -0.84 18.07
CA GLU A 201 -23.31 -1.65 16.86
C GLU A 201 -23.85 -0.99 15.59
N ASP A 202 -25.02 -0.36 15.63
CA ASP A 202 -25.58 0.40 14.51
C ASP A 202 -24.63 1.51 14.01
N ILE A 203 -23.96 2.19 14.93
CA ILE A 203 -22.96 3.22 14.59
C ILE A 203 -21.67 2.58 14.06
N LEU A 204 -21.18 1.53 14.72
CA LEU A 204 -19.99 0.80 14.29
C LEU A 204 -20.16 0.21 12.90
N ASP A 205 -21.28 -0.47 12.63
CA ASP A 205 -21.62 -1.02 11.31
C ASP A 205 -21.56 0.06 10.22
N SER A 206 -22.17 1.21 10.52
CA SER A 206 -22.20 2.32 9.57
C SER A 206 -20.80 2.90 9.34
N CYS A 207 -19.97 2.97 10.37
CA CYS A 207 -18.60 3.43 10.25
C CYS A 207 -17.72 2.41 9.50
N HIS A 208 -17.87 1.12 9.78
CA HIS A 208 -17.11 0.05 9.09
C HIS A 208 -17.45 0.01 7.60
N ALA A 209 -18.72 0.16 7.22
CA ALA A 209 -19.15 0.23 5.82
C ALA A 209 -18.49 1.40 5.06
N LEU A 210 -18.05 2.44 5.77
CA LEU A 210 -17.44 3.65 5.22
C LEU A 210 -15.94 3.77 5.53
N ALA A 211 -15.31 2.80 6.16
CA ALA A 211 -13.92 2.88 6.64
C ALA A 211 -12.94 3.27 5.52
N ASN A 212 -13.12 2.72 4.31
CA ASN A 212 -12.29 3.05 3.14
C ASN A 212 -12.43 4.51 2.68
N HIS A 213 -13.56 5.15 2.96
CA HIS A 213 -13.83 6.56 2.70
C HIS A 213 -13.63 7.44 3.93
N GLY A 214 -13.04 6.87 5.00
CA GLY A 214 -12.71 7.55 6.26
C GLY A 214 -11.24 7.94 6.40
N VAL A 215 -10.42 7.78 5.35
CA VAL A 215 -8.99 8.04 5.37
C VAL A 215 -8.63 9.34 4.67
N ASP A 216 -7.61 10.03 5.19
CA ASP A 216 -6.99 11.16 4.50
C ASP A 216 -5.94 10.61 3.53
N ARG A 217 -6.10 10.90 2.23
CA ARG A 217 -5.16 10.49 1.18
C ARG A 217 -4.03 11.49 0.99
N TYR A 218 -4.27 12.73 1.37
CA TYR A 218 -3.32 13.84 1.29
C TYR A 218 -3.25 14.56 2.63
N ARG A 219 -2.05 15.02 2.99
CA ARG A 219 -1.86 15.81 4.19
C ARG A 219 -2.61 17.13 4.02
N ARG A 220 -3.61 17.37 4.85
CA ARG A 220 -4.37 18.62 4.82
C ARG A 220 -3.43 19.78 5.15
N PRO A 221 -3.40 20.84 4.35
CA PRO A 221 -2.69 22.05 4.74
C PRO A 221 -3.30 22.59 6.03
N SER A 222 -2.48 23.18 6.88
CA SER A 222 -2.96 23.86 8.08
C SER A 222 -3.98 24.93 7.65
N ARG A 223 -5.11 25.03 8.35
CA ARG A 223 -6.10 26.07 8.08
C ARG A 223 -5.42 27.43 8.21
N LYS A 224 -5.41 28.18 7.14
CA LYS A 224 -4.96 29.56 7.15
C LYS A 224 -5.96 30.41 7.93
N SER A 225 -5.50 31.44 8.61
CA SER A 225 -6.41 32.42 9.20
C SER A 225 -7.12 33.17 8.08
N LEU A 226 -8.30 33.71 8.34
CA LEU A 226 -9.06 34.51 7.37
C LEU A 226 -8.22 35.65 6.80
N ALA A 227 -7.35 36.25 7.64
CA ALA A 227 -6.44 37.30 7.20
C ALA A 227 -5.39 36.82 6.19
N GLN A 228 -4.85 35.59 6.41
CA GLN A 228 -3.91 34.95 5.48
C GLN A 228 -4.58 34.54 4.16
N GLU A 229 -5.83 34.04 4.20
CA GLU A 229 -6.58 33.70 2.99
C GLU A 229 -6.87 34.95 2.13
N LEU A 230 -7.25 36.03 2.79
CA LEU A 230 -7.47 37.33 2.10
C LEU A 230 -6.18 37.90 1.51
N ALA A 231 -5.05 37.76 2.20
CA ALA A 231 -3.74 38.18 1.69
C ALA A 231 -3.35 37.36 0.46
N ASP A 232 -3.42 36.02 0.56
CA ASP A 232 -3.09 35.11 -0.53
C ASP A 232 -4.03 35.28 -1.75
N ARG A 233 -5.28 35.65 -1.50
CA ARG A 233 -6.21 35.99 -2.58
C ARG A 233 -5.79 37.26 -3.31
N LYS A 234 -5.44 38.30 -2.60
CA LYS A 234 -4.94 39.57 -3.18
C LYS A 234 -3.65 39.33 -3.98
N ASP A 235 -2.74 38.51 -3.46
CA ASP A 235 -1.48 38.19 -4.14
C ASP A 235 -1.73 37.40 -5.43
N ARG A 236 -2.66 36.44 -5.43
CA ARG A 236 -3.07 35.72 -6.64
C ARG A 236 -3.75 36.63 -7.67
N GLU A 237 -4.62 37.52 -7.22
CA GLU A 237 -5.26 38.49 -8.08
C GLU A 237 -4.23 39.48 -8.69
N ALA A 238 -3.26 39.95 -7.89
CA ALA A 238 -2.16 40.77 -8.34
C ALA A 238 -1.26 40.04 -9.35
N TYR A 239 -0.91 38.80 -9.07
CA TYR A 239 -0.14 37.97 -9.99
C TYR A 239 -0.88 37.73 -11.31
N ALA A 240 -2.17 37.37 -11.25
CA ALA A 240 -2.98 37.19 -12.45
C ALA A 240 -3.09 38.49 -13.27
N GLN A 241 -3.19 39.63 -12.61
CA GLN A 241 -3.20 40.94 -13.28
C GLN A 241 -1.85 41.30 -13.94
N GLN A 242 -0.73 40.86 -13.36
CA GLN A 242 0.60 41.06 -13.97
C GLN A 242 0.81 40.20 -15.22
N GLN A 243 0.16 39.04 -15.30
CA GLN A 243 0.24 38.14 -16.46
C GLN A 243 -0.65 38.61 -17.63
N VAL A 244 -1.58 39.53 -17.41
CA VAL A 244 -2.44 40.03 -18.46
C VAL A 244 -1.69 41.12 -19.25
N ASN A 245 -1.53 40.90 -20.55
CA ASN A 245 -0.89 41.82 -21.46
C ASN A 245 -1.61 43.19 -21.42
N ASP A 246 -0.86 44.30 -21.41
CA ASP A 246 -1.39 45.68 -21.31
C ASP A 246 -2.47 45.99 -22.35
N LEU A 247 -2.42 45.35 -23.51
CA LEU A 247 -3.42 45.50 -24.57
C LEU A 247 -4.83 45.05 -24.13
N TRP A 248 -4.93 44.06 -23.23
CA TRP A 248 -6.22 43.53 -22.73
C TRP A 248 -6.75 44.31 -21.53
N ARG A 249 -5.93 45.18 -20.92
CA ARG A 249 -6.34 46.03 -19.79
C ARG A 249 -7.26 47.17 -20.23
N THR A 250 -7.23 47.53 -21.52
CA THR A 250 -8.02 48.63 -22.08
C THR A 250 -9.41 48.20 -22.56
N LEU A 251 -9.71 46.92 -22.63
CA LEU A 251 -11.03 46.45 -22.97
C LEU A 251 -12.01 46.69 -21.81
N PRO A 252 -13.20 47.28 -22.09
CA PRO A 252 -14.21 47.42 -21.05
C PRO A 252 -14.51 46.02 -20.48
N ARG A 253 -14.24 45.83 -19.20
CA ARG A 253 -14.71 44.66 -18.50
C ARG A 253 -16.22 44.64 -18.73
N LYS A 254 -16.75 43.57 -19.40
CA LYS A 254 -18.16 43.24 -19.22
C LYS A 254 -18.38 43.30 -17.73
N ALA A 255 -19.26 44.21 -17.29
CA ALA A 255 -19.71 44.20 -15.91
C ALA A 255 -20.06 42.75 -15.65
N GLU A 256 -19.22 42.07 -14.84
CA GLU A 256 -19.61 40.80 -14.29
C GLU A 256 -20.98 41.13 -13.71
N LYS A 257 -22.02 40.70 -14.40
CA LYS A 257 -23.34 40.56 -13.77
C LYS A 257 -22.99 39.96 -12.45
N GLU A 258 -23.23 40.74 -11.37
CA GLU A 258 -23.05 40.28 -10.00
C GLU A 258 -23.35 38.81 -10.03
N ALA A 259 -22.30 37.98 -9.91
CA ALA A 259 -22.44 36.53 -10.02
C ALA A 259 -23.47 36.25 -8.97
N ALA A 260 -24.69 35.97 -9.45
CA ALA A 260 -25.93 35.94 -8.67
C ALA A 260 -25.55 35.15 -7.46
N ALA A 261 -25.55 35.76 -6.29
CA ALA A 261 -24.90 35.36 -5.06
C ALA A 261 -24.81 33.85 -5.04
N GLU A 262 -23.68 33.34 -5.54
CA GLU A 262 -23.47 31.90 -5.67
C GLU A 262 -23.81 31.39 -4.30
N THR A 263 -24.93 30.67 -4.22
CA THR A 263 -25.44 30.14 -2.95
C THR A 263 -24.25 29.43 -2.37
N ARG A 264 -23.55 30.06 -1.39
CA ARG A 264 -22.26 29.61 -0.89
C ARG A 264 -22.41 28.12 -0.61
N ARG A 265 -21.78 27.33 -1.44
CA ARG A 265 -21.80 25.87 -1.38
C ARG A 265 -21.13 25.47 -0.08
N PHE A 266 -21.70 24.52 0.62
CA PHE A 266 -21.07 23.94 1.80
C PHE A 266 -20.90 22.43 1.61
N PRO A 267 -19.69 21.90 1.73
CA PRO A 267 -18.42 22.59 1.99
C PRO A 267 -17.98 23.47 0.79
N GLU A 268 -17.15 24.48 1.03
CA GLU A 268 -16.64 25.36 -0.03
C GLU A 268 -15.86 24.57 -1.09
N GLU A 269 -15.05 23.58 -0.63
CA GLU A 269 -14.34 22.63 -1.48
C GLU A 269 -14.85 21.21 -1.23
N PRO A 270 -14.91 20.34 -2.26
CA PRO A 270 -15.28 18.94 -2.09
C PRO A 270 -14.41 18.23 -1.04
N GLN A 271 -15.00 17.37 -0.24
CA GLN A 271 -14.30 16.63 0.81
C GLN A 271 -14.29 15.13 0.49
N GLU A 272 -13.11 14.53 0.44
CA GLU A 272 -12.95 13.10 0.15
C GLU A 272 -13.15 12.22 1.38
N ASN A 273 -12.74 12.69 2.56
CA ASN A 273 -12.89 11.92 3.81
C ASN A 273 -14.30 12.07 4.36
N LEU A 274 -15.18 11.12 3.99
CA LEU A 274 -16.58 11.12 4.37
C LEU A 274 -16.77 11.03 5.88
N LEU A 275 -16.06 10.11 6.54
CA LEU A 275 -16.21 9.96 8.01
C LEU A 275 -15.73 11.19 8.77
N TYR A 276 -14.67 11.86 8.30
CA TYR A 276 -14.24 13.12 8.91
C TYR A 276 -15.28 14.22 8.74
N PHE A 277 -15.85 14.34 7.53
CA PHE A 277 -16.88 15.34 7.27
C PHE A 277 -18.11 15.09 8.16
N ILE A 278 -18.57 13.85 8.27
CA ILE A 278 -19.70 13.43 9.10
C ILE A 278 -19.37 13.68 10.58
N GLU A 279 -18.21 13.26 11.07
CA GLU A 279 -17.75 13.51 12.45
C GLU A 279 -17.88 14.99 12.83
N LYS A 280 -17.52 15.89 11.92
CA LYS A 280 -17.50 17.34 12.20
C LYS A 280 -18.84 18.04 11.98
N ASN A 281 -19.65 17.58 11.03
CA ASN A 281 -20.76 18.37 10.50
C ASN A 281 -22.13 17.70 10.61
N ALA A 282 -22.22 16.38 10.89
CA ALA A 282 -23.52 15.72 11.02
C ALA A 282 -24.34 16.34 12.18
N PRO A 283 -25.55 16.85 11.90
CA PRO A 283 -26.23 17.70 12.88
C PRO A 283 -26.85 16.93 14.05
N LEU A 284 -27.20 15.66 13.85
CA LEU A 284 -27.92 14.85 14.84
C LEU A 284 -27.04 13.87 15.63
N LEU A 285 -25.76 13.68 15.23
CA LEU A 285 -24.85 12.80 15.99
C LEU A 285 -24.61 13.37 17.38
N GLU A 286 -24.80 12.52 18.39
CA GLU A 286 -24.44 12.81 19.75
C GLU A 286 -22.91 12.78 19.98
N PRO A 287 -22.40 13.39 21.07
CA PRO A 287 -20.96 13.40 21.34
C PRO A 287 -20.31 12.01 21.36
N TRP A 288 -20.99 11.02 21.97
CA TRP A 288 -20.47 9.65 22.03
C TRP A 288 -20.41 8.96 20.67
N GLN A 289 -21.41 9.19 19.81
CA GLN A 289 -21.42 8.67 18.44
C GLN A 289 -20.28 9.27 17.60
N ARG A 290 -20.05 10.58 17.74
CA ARG A 290 -18.92 11.26 17.05
C ARG A 290 -17.57 10.68 17.46
N GLU A 291 -17.41 10.29 18.74
CA GLU A 291 -16.17 9.68 19.19
C GLU A 291 -16.00 8.28 18.60
N ILE A 292 -17.06 7.47 18.48
CA ILE A 292 -17.01 6.18 17.77
C ILE A 292 -16.61 6.38 16.30
N VAL A 293 -17.22 7.34 15.60
CA VAL A 293 -16.83 7.67 14.21
C VAL A 293 -15.34 8.05 14.13
N ARG A 294 -14.84 8.82 15.10
CA ARG A 294 -13.41 9.19 15.19
C ARG A 294 -12.53 7.97 15.43
N ILE A 295 -12.93 7.05 16.30
CA ILE A 295 -12.19 5.82 16.61
C ILE A 295 -12.02 4.99 15.33
N VAL A 296 -13.13 4.66 14.65
CA VAL A 296 -13.08 3.85 13.42
C VAL A 296 -12.24 4.54 12.34
N ARG A 297 -12.41 5.85 12.17
CA ARG A 297 -11.62 6.63 11.20
C ARG A 297 -10.12 6.59 11.50
N LYS A 298 -9.70 6.72 12.76
CA LYS A 298 -8.29 6.67 13.15
C LYS A 298 -7.70 5.27 12.96
N VAL A 299 -8.45 4.23 13.27
CA VAL A 299 -8.02 2.84 13.01
C VAL A 299 -7.89 2.60 11.51
N ALA A 300 -8.86 3.03 10.70
CA ALA A 300 -8.78 2.93 9.25
C ALA A 300 -7.56 3.68 8.67
N GLN A 301 -7.25 4.88 9.19
CA GLN A 301 -6.08 5.65 8.79
C GLN A 301 -4.76 4.95 9.14
N TYR A 302 -4.70 4.25 10.28
CA TYR A 302 -3.51 3.49 10.67
C TYR A 302 -3.21 2.34 9.69
N PHE A 303 -4.23 1.67 9.16
CA PHE A 303 -4.06 0.58 8.18
C PHE A 303 -3.87 1.06 6.72
N TYR A 304 -4.13 2.33 6.45
CA TYR A 304 -4.07 2.86 5.10
C TYR A 304 -2.70 2.70 4.39
N PRO A 305 -1.53 2.92 5.04
CA PRO A 305 -0.23 2.66 4.45
C PRO A 305 -0.02 1.21 4.03
N GLN A 306 -0.45 0.24 4.83
CA GLN A 306 -0.29 -1.18 4.54
C GLN A 306 -0.98 -1.58 3.23
N ARG A 307 -2.15 -1.01 2.95
CA ARG A 307 -2.91 -1.27 1.72
C ARG A 307 -2.23 -0.73 0.46
N GLN A 308 -1.32 0.22 0.59
CA GLN A 308 -0.59 0.84 -0.50
C GLN A 308 0.83 0.31 -0.68
N THR A 309 1.28 -0.57 0.20
CA THR A 309 2.66 -1.05 0.25
C THR A 309 2.75 -2.56 0.43
N GLN A 310 1.73 -3.31 0.02
CA GLN A 310 1.70 -4.76 0.22
C GLN A 310 2.87 -5.45 -0.50
N VAL A 311 3.10 -5.14 -1.78
CA VAL A 311 4.21 -5.71 -2.57
C VAL A 311 5.56 -5.29 -1.99
N MET A 312 5.70 -4.02 -1.64
CA MET A 312 6.95 -3.50 -1.10
C MET A 312 7.24 -4.06 0.29
N ASN A 313 6.26 -4.06 1.17
CA ASN A 313 6.42 -4.48 2.56
C ASN A 313 6.74 -5.98 2.66
N GLU A 314 5.95 -6.83 1.99
CA GLU A 314 6.18 -8.27 1.94
C GLU A 314 7.49 -8.61 1.20
N GLY A 315 7.75 -7.92 0.09
CA GLY A 315 8.99 -8.10 -0.67
C GLY A 315 10.23 -7.68 0.11
N TRP A 316 10.18 -6.58 0.84
CA TRP A 316 11.25 -6.10 1.70
C TRP A 316 11.56 -7.06 2.84
N ALA A 317 10.54 -7.51 3.55
CA ALA A 317 10.70 -8.46 4.64
C ALA A 317 11.24 -9.80 4.13
N THR A 318 10.76 -10.26 2.95
CA THR A 318 11.25 -11.47 2.30
C THR A 318 12.72 -11.33 1.83
N PHE A 319 13.09 -10.19 1.26
CA PHE A 319 14.46 -9.91 0.87
C PHE A 319 15.40 -9.94 2.09
N TRP A 320 15.00 -9.29 3.20
CA TRP A 320 15.86 -9.23 4.37
C TRP A 320 15.95 -10.54 5.13
N HIS A 321 14.86 -11.30 5.29
CA HIS A 321 15.01 -12.61 5.92
C HIS A 321 15.94 -13.51 5.11
N TYR A 322 15.81 -13.49 3.78
CA TYR A 322 16.70 -14.24 2.90
C TYR A 322 18.16 -13.79 3.04
N LYS A 323 18.41 -12.48 3.02
CA LYS A 323 19.76 -11.92 3.12
C LYS A 323 20.40 -12.18 4.48
N LEU A 324 19.65 -11.98 5.57
CA LEU A 324 20.15 -12.16 6.93
C LEU A 324 20.51 -13.63 7.21
N LEU A 325 19.60 -14.56 6.90
CA LEU A 325 19.83 -15.97 7.17
C LEU A 325 20.94 -16.57 6.29
N ASN A 326 21.04 -16.18 5.00
CA ASN A 326 22.20 -16.59 4.18
C ASN A 326 23.50 -16.05 4.76
N THR A 327 23.54 -14.79 5.18
CA THR A 327 24.74 -14.21 5.80
C THR A 327 25.11 -14.94 7.10
N MET A 328 24.11 -15.30 7.92
CA MET A 328 24.38 -16.11 9.13
C MET A 328 24.92 -17.49 8.80
N TYR A 329 24.44 -18.12 7.72
CA TYR A 329 24.98 -19.39 7.26
C TYR A 329 26.42 -19.26 6.76
N ASP A 330 26.70 -18.27 5.92
CA ASP A 330 28.05 -17.97 5.41
C ASP A 330 29.06 -17.67 6.55
N ASP A 331 28.59 -16.96 7.58
CA ASP A 331 29.36 -16.69 8.79
C ASP A 331 29.53 -17.93 9.73
N GLY A 332 28.84 -19.04 9.42
CA GLY A 332 28.91 -20.31 10.18
C GLY A 332 28.01 -20.39 11.41
N TRP A 333 27.02 -19.48 11.54
CA TRP A 333 26.07 -19.50 12.65
C TRP A 333 24.95 -20.52 12.49
N LEU A 334 24.64 -20.95 11.26
CA LEU A 334 23.56 -21.88 10.97
C LEU A 334 24.11 -23.22 10.49
N THR A 335 23.46 -24.32 10.89
CA THR A 335 23.75 -25.65 10.36
C THR A 335 23.08 -25.87 9.00
N ASP A 336 23.60 -26.85 8.21
CA ASP A 336 23.01 -27.25 6.93
C ASP A 336 21.52 -27.65 7.08
N GLY A 337 21.17 -28.31 8.19
CA GLY A 337 19.80 -28.73 8.48
C GLY A 337 18.84 -27.53 8.60
N VAL A 338 19.23 -26.53 9.38
CA VAL A 338 18.47 -25.27 9.53
C VAL A 338 18.37 -24.56 8.19
N MET A 339 19.47 -24.50 7.43
CA MET A 339 19.51 -23.85 6.12
C MET A 339 18.52 -24.49 5.14
N ILE A 340 18.47 -25.81 5.04
CA ILE A 340 17.57 -26.53 4.15
C ILE A 340 16.10 -26.33 4.55
N GLU A 341 15.81 -26.35 5.85
CA GLU A 341 14.45 -26.22 6.37
C GLU A 341 13.86 -24.84 6.07
N TRP A 342 14.58 -23.76 6.42
CA TRP A 342 14.05 -22.42 6.16
C TRP A 342 14.02 -22.08 4.67
N LEU A 343 14.98 -22.57 3.84
CA LEU A 343 14.94 -22.39 2.39
C LEU A 343 13.70 -23.01 1.76
N LYS A 344 13.28 -24.19 2.24
CA LYS A 344 12.02 -24.80 1.80
C LYS A 344 10.83 -23.89 2.09
N SER A 345 10.77 -23.30 3.28
CA SER A 345 9.69 -22.40 3.67
C SER A 345 9.74 -21.10 2.85
N HIS A 346 10.91 -20.52 2.67
CA HIS A 346 11.11 -19.37 1.80
C HIS A 346 10.61 -19.61 0.37
N THR A 347 10.99 -20.77 -0.21
CA THR A 347 10.58 -21.13 -1.58
C THR A 347 9.05 -21.25 -1.69
N ASN A 348 8.38 -21.76 -0.67
CA ASN A 348 6.92 -21.84 -0.65
C ASN A 348 6.27 -20.45 -0.59
N VAL A 349 6.84 -19.53 0.19
CA VAL A 349 6.32 -18.13 0.31
C VAL A 349 6.40 -17.40 -1.02
N ILE A 350 7.52 -17.52 -1.73
CA ILE A 350 7.72 -16.83 -3.03
C ILE A 350 7.20 -17.63 -4.24
N TYR A 351 6.54 -18.77 -4.02
CA TYR A 351 6.02 -19.56 -5.14
C TYR A 351 4.94 -18.78 -5.91
N GLN A 352 5.16 -18.62 -7.22
CA GLN A 352 4.20 -18.02 -8.14
C GLN A 352 3.61 -19.11 -9.05
N PRO A 353 2.34 -19.49 -8.87
CA PRO A 353 1.68 -20.42 -9.78
C PRO A 353 1.64 -19.84 -11.21
N PRO A 354 1.87 -20.64 -12.25
CA PRO A 354 1.71 -20.20 -13.63
C PRO A 354 0.26 -19.78 -13.94
N VAL A 355 0.10 -18.84 -14.87
CA VAL A 355 -1.23 -18.49 -15.40
C VAL A 355 -1.92 -19.74 -15.96
N GLY A 356 -3.19 -19.94 -15.62
CA GLY A 356 -3.96 -21.14 -15.96
C GLY A 356 -3.83 -22.30 -14.97
N HIS A 357 -2.95 -22.23 -14.00
CA HIS A 357 -2.92 -23.21 -12.90
C HIS A 357 -4.08 -22.96 -11.94
N ARG A 358 -4.74 -24.04 -11.44
CA ARG A 358 -5.91 -23.91 -10.55
C ARG A 358 -5.67 -23.11 -9.25
N ALA A 359 -4.41 -23.00 -8.83
CA ALA A 359 -4.01 -22.21 -7.66
C ALA A 359 -3.61 -20.77 -8.01
N TYR A 360 -3.73 -20.35 -9.29
CA TYR A 360 -3.43 -18.99 -9.68
C TYR A 360 -4.53 -18.04 -9.19
N SER A 361 -4.18 -17.12 -8.30
CA SER A 361 -5.08 -16.11 -7.75
C SER A 361 -4.61 -14.67 -8.02
N GLY A 362 -3.74 -14.52 -9.01
CA GLY A 362 -3.04 -13.26 -9.31
C GLY A 362 -1.53 -13.35 -9.04
N ILE A 363 -0.88 -12.21 -9.11
CA ILE A 363 0.57 -12.13 -8.83
C ILE A 363 0.78 -12.18 -7.31
N ASN A 364 1.64 -13.09 -6.87
CA ASN A 364 2.03 -13.19 -5.46
C ASN A 364 2.88 -11.95 -5.07
N PRO A 365 2.41 -11.11 -4.11
CA PRO A 365 3.12 -9.90 -3.70
C PRO A 365 4.51 -10.20 -3.11
N TYR A 366 4.67 -11.31 -2.39
CA TYR A 366 5.97 -11.76 -1.87
C TYR A 366 6.94 -12.05 -3.01
N ALA A 367 6.50 -12.82 -4.01
CA ALA A 367 7.33 -13.18 -5.16
C ALA A 367 7.74 -11.95 -5.97
N LEU A 368 6.79 -11.06 -6.28
CA LEU A 368 7.06 -9.85 -7.06
C LEU A 368 7.99 -8.91 -6.30
N GLY A 369 7.67 -8.60 -5.05
CA GLY A 369 8.46 -7.67 -4.25
C GLY A 369 9.88 -8.18 -4.00
N PHE A 370 10.03 -9.46 -3.62
CA PHE A 370 11.34 -10.11 -3.45
C PHE A 370 12.17 -10.07 -4.73
N ALA A 371 11.59 -10.43 -5.87
CA ALA A 371 12.26 -10.40 -7.15
C ALA A 371 12.72 -8.98 -7.52
N MET A 372 11.88 -7.97 -7.29
CA MET A 372 12.21 -6.57 -7.58
C MET A 372 13.36 -6.05 -6.71
N TYR A 373 13.37 -6.32 -5.41
CA TYR A 373 14.48 -5.90 -4.54
C TYR A 373 15.79 -6.61 -4.89
N ASN A 374 15.75 -7.90 -5.22
CA ASN A 374 16.94 -8.61 -5.72
C ASN A 374 17.42 -8.04 -7.07
N ASP A 375 16.50 -7.66 -7.94
CA ASP A 375 16.88 -7.09 -9.23
C ASP A 375 17.48 -5.69 -9.08
N ILE A 376 17.00 -4.86 -8.16
CA ILE A 376 17.65 -3.59 -7.81
C ILE A 376 19.08 -3.85 -7.34
N GLN A 377 19.32 -4.82 -6.43
CA GLN A 377 20.65 -5.19 -5.99
C GLN A 377 21.53 -5.62 -7.19
N ARG A 378 21.02 -6.49 -8.04
CA ARG A 378 21.73 -6.96 -9.24
C ARG A 378 22.08 -5.81 -10.20
N ILE A 379 21.13 -4.92 -10.49
CA ILE A 379 21.34 -3.76 -11.35
C ILE A 379 22.45 -2.86 -10.81
N CYS A 380 22.51 -2.71 -9.49
CA CYS A 380 23.59 -1.96 -8.84
C CYS A 380 24.94 -2.68 -8.94
N GLU A 381 25.00 -3.98 -8.68
CA GLU A 381 26.27 -4.74 -8.61
C GLU A 381 26.74 -5.20 -9.99
N HIS A 382 25.84 -5.65 -10.85
CA HIS A 382 26.15 -6.30 -12.14
C HIS A 382 25.22 -5.80 -13.27
N PRO A 383 25.25 -4.50 -13.61
CA PRO A 383 24.37 -3.95 -14.62
C PRO A 383 24.71 -4.43 -16.04
N THR A 384 23.69 -4.82 -16.79
CA THR A 384 23.78 -5.03 -18.25
C THR A 384 23.61 -3.70 -19.00
N ASP A 385 23.80 -3.70 -20.32
CA ASP A 385 23.54 -2.51 -21.15
C ASP A 385 22.07 -2.12 -21.14
N GLU A 386 21.15 -3.12 -21.14
CA GLU A 386 19.71 -2.90 -20.95
C GLU A 386 19.43 -2.21 -19.62
N ASP A 387 20.07 -2.65 -18.52
CA ASP A 387 19.90 -2.04 -17.21
C ASP A 387 20.41 -0.59 -17.18
N ARG A 388 21.52 -0.28 -17.81
CA ARG A 388 22.06 1.09 -17.92
C ARG A 388 21.14 2.02 -18.70
N GLN A 389 20.42 1.47 -19.69
CA GLN A 389 19.44 2.22 -20.47
C GLN A 389 18.15 2.48 -19.64
N TRP A 390 17.69 1.48 -18.89
CA TRP A 390 16.42 1.55 -18.16
C TRP A 390 16.55 2.19 -16.78
N PHE A 391 17.70 2.07 -16.14
CA PHE A 391 17.97 2.49 -14.76
C PHE A 391 19.32 3.22 -14.61
N PRO A 392 19.58 4.29 -15.38
CA PRO A 392 20.88 4.96 -15.39
C PRO A 392 21.29 5.50 -14.03
N GLU A 393 20.30 5.82 -13.15
CA GLU A 393 20.54 6.40 -11.83
C GLU A 393 21.08 5.39 -10.81
N ILE A 394 20.76 4.09 -10.96
CA ILE A 394 21.17 3.07 -9.98
C ILE A 394 22.17 2.04 -10.55
N ALA A 395 22.29 1.93 -11.87
CA ALA A 395 23.18 0.95 -12.50
C ALA A 395 24.65 1.20 -12.14
N GLY A 396 25.28 0.24 -11.44
CA GLY A 396 26.67 0.32 -11.00
C GLY A 396 26.89 1.20 -9.77
N THR A 397 25.84 1.58 -9.02
CA THR A 397 25.95 2.32 -7.77
C THR A 397 25.94 1.37 -6.56
N PRO A 398 26.28 1.83 -5.35
CA PRO A 398 26.14 1.01 -4.13
C PRO A 398 24.68 0.59 -3.92
N TRP A 399 24.44 -0.71 -3.74
CA TRP A 399 23.09 -1.26 -3.70
C TRP A 399 22.29 -0.93 -2.43
N LEU A 400 22.95 -0.85 -1.27
CA LEU A 400 22.26 -0.55 0.01
C LEU A 400 21.57 0.83 0.00
N PRO A 401 22.24 1.94 -0.41
CA PRO A 401 21.57 3.23 -0.54
C PRO A 401 20.43 3.23 -1.59
N ALA A 402 20.61 2.51 -2.71
CA ALA A 402 19.57 2.42 -3.74
C ALA A 402 18.32 1.68 -3.24
N LEU A 403 18.52 0.58 -2.51
CA LEU A 403 17.43 -0.16 -1.86
C LEU A 403 16.73 0.67 -0.78
N ASP A 404 17.49 1.34 0.09
CA ASP A 404 16.95 2.19 1.15
C ASP A 404 16.11 3.34 0.54
N GLN A 405 16.59 3.96 -0.54
CA GLN A 405 15.85 4.98 -1.27
C GLN A 405 14.55 4.44 -1.86
N ALA A 406 14.59 3.26 -2.48
CA ALA A 406 13.41 2.61 -3.03
C ALA A 406 12.38 2.29 -1.94
N MET A 407 12.82 1.73 -0.80
CA MET A 407 11.94 1.42 0.33
C MET A 407 11.30 2.68 0.93
N ARG A 408 12.07 3.74 1.14
CA ARG A 408 11.62 4.94 1.87
C ARG A 408 10.66 5.82 1.09
N ASN A 409 10.79 5.92 -0.24
CA ASN A 409 10.18 7.00 -1.01
C ASN A 409 9.07 6.54 -1.96
N TYR A 410 8.77 5.26 -2.01
CA TYR A 410 7.79 4.70 -2.95
C TYR A 410 6.65 3.99 -2.23
N LYS A 411 5.55 3.80 -2.94
CA LYS A 411 4.44 2.91 -2.65
C LYS A 411 4.33 1.90 -3.80
N ASP A 412 3.54 0.84 -3.67
CA ASP A 412 3.48 -0.25 -4.65
C ASP A 412 3.32 0.22 -6.09
N GLU A 413 2.35 1.10 -6.36
CA GLU A 413 2.13 1.66 -7.70
C GLU A 413 3.41 2.29 -8.27
N SER A 414 4.01 3.23 -7.53
CA SER A 414 5.18 3.96 -8.00
C SER A 414 6.45 3.10 -7.97
N PHE A 415 6.56 2.13 -7.06
CA PHE A 415 7.65 1.18 -6.99
C PHE A 415 7.66 0.26 -8.23
N VAL A 416 6.52 -0.34 -8.56
CA VAL A 416 6.36 -1.14 -9.78
C VAL A 416 6.62 -0.28 -11.02
N GLY A 417 6.03 0.93 -11.06
CA GLY A 417 6.22 1.87 -12.17
C GLY A 417 7.67 2.32 -12.38
N GLN A 418 8.49 2.35 -11.34
CA GLN A 418 9.89 2.76 -11.41
C GLN A 418 10.87 1.60 -11.60
N PHE A 419 10.71 0.50 -10.86
CA PHE A 419 11.75 -0.51 -10.70
C PHE A 419 11.46 -1.87 -11.36
N LEU A 420 10.28 -2.12 -11.91
CA LEU A 420 10.01 -3.37 -12.62
C LEU A 420 10.79 -3.40 -13.93
N SER A 421 11.83 -4.23 -14.02
CA SER A 421 12.72 -4.31 -15.18
C SER A 421 12.17 -5.17 -16.33
N PRO A 422 12.62 -4.95 -17.57
CA PRO A 422 12.31 -5.84 -18.70
C PRO A 422 12.74 -7.28 -18.44
N ARG A 423 13.88 -7.47 -17.77
CA ARG A 423 14.35 -8.79 -17.36
C ARG A 423 13.36 -9.51 -16.46
N LEU A 424 12.88 -8.86 -15.40
CA LEU A 424 11.88 -9.45 -14.49
C LEU A 424 10.55 -9.74 -15.19
N MET A 425 10.12 -8.85 -16.10
CA MET A 425 8.93 -9.11 -16.90
C MET A 425 9.06 -10.40 -17.72
N ARG A 426 10.23 -10.64 -18.30
CA ARG A 426 10.52 -11.90 -19.03
C ARG A 426 10.55 -13.11 -18.10
N GLU A 427 11.27 -13.01 -16.98
CA GLU A 427 11.41 -14.11 -16.01
C GLU A 427 10.07 -14.51 -15.38
N MET A 428 9.25 -13.53 -15.00
CA MET A 428 7.93 -13.74 -14.44
C MET A 428 6.83 -13.97 -15.49
N ARG A 429 7.18 -13.94 -16.78
CA ARG A 429 6.24 -14.11 -17.91
C ARG A 429 5.04 -13.16 -17.82
N LEU A 430 5.31 -11.90 -17.49
CA LEU A 430 4.28 -10.87 -17.44
C LEU A 430 3.93 -10.43 -18.85
N PHE A 431 2.76 -10.84 -19.32
CA PHE A 431 2.25 -10.55 -20.66
C PHE A 431 0.94 -9.79 -20.58
N SER A 432 0.65 -8.96 -21.56
CA SER A 432 -0.70 -8.49 -21.83
C SER A 432 -1.41 -9.56 -22.66
N ILE A 433 -2.43 -10.19 -22.10
CA ILE A 433 -3.32 -11.12 -22.80
C ILE A 433 -4.58 -10.35 -23.15
N VAL A 434 -4.95 -10.32 -24.42
CA VAL A 434 -6.24 -9.84 -24.90
C VAL A 434 -7.13 -11.06 -25.01
N ASP A 435 -8.16 -11.11 -24.16
CA ASP A 435 -9.24 -12.09 -24.24
C ASP A 435 -10.42 -11.41 -24.96
N ASP A 436 -10.60 -11.74 -26.23
CA ASP A 436 -11.77 -11.30 -27.00
C ASP A 436 -12.83 -12.38 -26.91
N GLU A 437 -14.01 -12.06 -26.34
CA GLU A 437 -15.14 -12.97 -26.18
C GLU A 437 -15.63 -13.56 -27.53
N HIS A 438 -15.14 -13.08 -28.67
CA HIS A 438 -15.53 -13.50 -30.01
C HIS A 438 -14.48 -14.37 -30.70
N GLU A 439 -13.32 -14.62 -30.05
CA GLU A 439 -12.26 -15.47 -30.58
C GLU A 439 -11.94 -16.62 -29.63
N ASP A 440 -11.78 -17.84 -30.16
CA ASP A 440 -11.47 -19.05 -29.38
C ASP A 440 -9.99 -19.10 -28.92
N GLU A 441 -9.15 -18.17 -29.35
CA GLU A 441 -7.73 -18.12 -29.04
C GLU A 441 -7.36 -16.83 -28.29
N LEU A 442 -6.56 -16.98 -27.23
CA LEU A 442 -6.00 -15.85 -26.50
C LEU A 442 -4.88 -15.18 -27.28
N GLU A 443 -5.04 -13.91 -27.64
CA GLU A 443 -3.99 -13.15 -28.31
C GLU A 443 -3.03 -12.54 -27.28
N VAL A 444 -1.73 -12.85 -27.42
CA VAL A 444 -0.68 -12.18 -26.66
C VAL A 444 -0.32 -10.87 -27.37
N ALA A 445 -0.88 -9.77 -26.89
CA ALA A 445 -0.54 -8.44 -27.41
C ALA A 445 0.86 -8.04 -26.96
N ALA A 446 1.79 -8.34 -27.79
CA ALA A 446 3.14 -7.85 -27.96
C ALA A 446 4.01 -7.52 -26.74
N ILE A 447 5.23 -8.10 -26.70
CA ILE A 447 6.12 -7.72 -25.60
C ILE A 447 7.60 -7.87 -25.95
N HIS A 448 8.05 -7.58 -27.02
CA HIS A 448 9.48 -7.78 -27.29
C HIS A 448 10.21 -6.50 -27.69
N ASP A 449 9.59 -5.35 -27.37
CA ASP A 449 10.19 -4.04 -27.56
C ASP A 449 10.02 -3.15 -26.30
N ASP A 450 10.79 -2.09 -26.21
CA ASP A 450 10.74 -1.13 -25.10
C ASP A 450 9.35 -0.53 -24.87
N SER A 451 8.57 -0.36 -25.94
CA SER A 451 7.19 0.15 -25.85
C SER A 451 6.27 -0.85 -25.17
N GLY A 452 6.40 -2.15 -25.51
CA GLY A 452 5.66 -3.24 -24.87
C GLY A 452 5.98 -3.35 -23.38
N TYR A 453 7.25 -3.33 -22.99
CA TYR A 453 7.65 -3.36 -21.59
C TYR A 453 7.11 -2.16 -20.80
N ARG A 454 7.13 -0.96 -21.37
CA ARG A 454 6.55 0.24 -20.73
C ARG A 454 5.05 0.07 -20.50
N ARG A 455 4.30 -0.47 -21.46
CA ARG A 455 2.86 -0.73 -21.33
C ARG A 455 2.55 -1.76 -20.25
N VAL A 456 3.30 -2.87 -20.19
CA VAL A 456 3.14 -3.90 -19.15
C VAL A 456 3.42 -3.30 -17.76
N ARG A 457 4.52 -2.55 -17.62
CA ARG A 457 4.86 -1.87 -16.37
C ARG A 457 3.74 -0.92 -15.92
N GLU A 458 3.23 -0.10 -16.84
CA GLU A 458 2.15 0.83 -16.56
C GLU A 458 0.84 0.11 -16.19
N ALA A 459 0.49 -0.95 -16.92
CA ALA A 459 -0.70 -1.74 -16.64
C ALA A 459 -0.64 -2.40 -15.26
N LEU A 460 0.52 -2.98 -14.90
CA LEU A 460 0.70 -3.59 -13.59
C LEU A 460 0.75 -2.54 -12.47
N SER A 461 1.44 -1.42 -12.68
CA SER A 461 1.46 -0.29 -11.74
C SER A 461 0.04 0.20 -11.42
N ARG A 462 -0.81 0.36 -12.43
CA ARG A 462 -2.22 0.75 -12.25
C ARG A 462 -3.03 -0.23 -11.42
N GLN A 463 -2.69 -1.52 -11.41
CA GLN A 463 -3.38 -2.50 -10.56
C GLN A 463 -3.15 -2.26 -9.07
N TYR A 464 -2.04 -1.62 -8.70
CA TYR A 464 -1.71 -1.26 -7.32
C TYR A 464 -2.14 0.16 -6.95
N ASP A 465 -2.63 0.96 -7.90
CA ASP A 465 -3.15 2.29 -7.61
C ASP A 465 -4.54 2.19 -6.95
N LEU A 466 -4.61 2.50 -5.66
CA LEU A 466 -5.88 2.55 -4.93
C LEU A 466 -6.84 3.60 -5.51
N GLY A 467 -6.31 4.68 -6.08
CA GLY A 467 -7.13 5.72 -6.72
C GLY A 467 -7.92 5.22 -7.93
N SER A 468 -7.39 4.19 -8.63
CA SER A 468 -8.07 3.54 -9.75
C SER A 468 -8.98 2.38 -9.34
N ARG A 469 -8.75 1.80 -8.16
CA ARG A 469 -9.49 0.63 -7.63
C ARG A 469 -10.68 1.02 -6.77
N GLU A 470 -10.55 2.08 -5.98
CA GLU A 470 -11.59 2.56 -5.07
C GLU A 470 -12.41 3.65 -5.74
N PRO A 471 -13.74 3.68 -5.53
CA PRO A 471 -14.59 4.75 -6.04
C PRO A 471 -14.16 6.12 -5.49
N ASN A 472 -13.97 7.09 -6.36
CA ASN A 472 -13.72 8.47 -5.96
C ASN A 472 -15.05 9.15 -5.60
N ILE A 473 -15.39 9.12 -4.30
CA ILE A 473 -16.62 9.69 -3.77
C ILE A 473 -16.26 10.87 -2.88
N GLN A 474 -16.88 12.01 -3.14
CA GLN A 474 -16.63 13.26 -2.41
C GLN A 474 -17.93 13.85 -1.88
N VAL A 475 -17.87 14.48 -0.71
CA VAL A 475 -18.94 15.35 -0.25
C VAL A 475 -18.97 16.57 -1.16
N TRP A 476 -20.09 16.71 -1.86
CA TRP A 476 -20.23 17.79 -2.85
C TRP A 476 -20.99 18.99 -2.32
N ASN A 477 -22.10 18.78 -1.62
CA ASN A 477 -22.93 19.87 -1.11
C ASN A 477 -23.83 19.40 0.05
N VAL A 478 -24.21 20.33 0.92
CA VAL A 478 -25.25 20.15 1.94
C VAL A 478 -26.33 21.21 1.73
N ASN A 479 -27.58 20.80 1.67
CA ASN A 479 -28.71 21.73 1.59
C ASN A 479 -29.01 22.40 2.95
N LEU A 480 -28.17 23.38 3.32
CA LEU A 480 -28.27 24.03 4.64
C LEU A 480 -29.59 24.81 4.85
N ARG A 481 -30.25 25.26 3.78
CA ARG A 481 -31.47 26.09 3.84
C ARG A 481 -32.75 25.30 3.65
N GLY A 482 -32.67 24.02 3.27
CA GLY A 482 -33.80 23.16 3.03
C GLY A 482 -33.84 21.98 3.97
N ASP A 483 -33.94 20.79 3.42
CA ASP A 483 -34.12 19.52 4.09
C ASP A 483 -32.85 18.93 4.71
N ARG A 484 -31.74 19.67 4.70
CA ARG A 484 -30.41 19.25 5.18
C ARG A 484 -29.84 18.02 4.50
N SER A 485 -30.36 17.66 3.31
CA SER A 485 -29.83 16.56 2.54
C SER A 485 -28.37 16.74 2.19
N LEU A 486 -27.63 15.61 2.20
CA LEU A 486 -26.22 15.52 1.82
C LEU A 486 -26.12 15.08 0.38
N THR A 487 -25.42 15.84 -0.45
CA THR A 487 -25.10 15.45 -1.83
C THR A 487 -23.67 14.97 -1.91
N LEU A 488 -23.48 13.74 -2.35
CA LEU A 488 -22.21 13.14 -2.68
C LEU A 488 -22.04 13.11 -4.19
N ARG A 489 -20.79 13.14 -4.66
CA ARG A 489 -20.46 12.98 -6.07
C ARG A 489 -19.41 11.89 -6.25
N HIS A 490 -19.72 10.94 -7.13
CA HIS A 490 -18.81 9.90 -7.60
C HIS A 490 -18.25 10.29 -8.95
N PHE A 491 -16.93 10.39 -9.06
CA PHE A 491 -16.23 10.62 -10.32
C PHE A 491 -15.84 9.29 -10.93
N GLN A 492 -16.43 8.94 -12.07
CA GLN A 492 -16.16 7.68 -12.75
C GLN A 492 -14.71 7.67 -13.29
N HIS A 493 -13.92 6.71 -12.84
CA HIS A 493 -12.62 6.44 -13.42
C HIS A 493 -12.78 5.46 -14.59
N ASN A 494 -12.33 5.85 -15.79
CA ASN A 494 -12.47 5.04 -17.01
C ASN A 494 -13.90 4.57 -17.30
N GLY A 495 -14.90 5.39 -16.98
CA GLY A 495 -16.31 5.06 -17.20
C GLY A 495 -16.89 3.98 -16.29
N ARG A 496 -16.15 3.51 -15.27
CA ARG A 496 -16.62 2.46 -14.36
C ARG A 496 -17.75 2.96 -13.47
N PRO A 497 -18.94 2.32 -13.51
CA PRO A 497 -20.03 2.65 -12.61
C PRO A 497 -19.76 2.13 -11.19
N LEU A 498 -20.53 2.62 -10.22
CA LEU A 498 -20.53 2.03 -8.89
C LEU A 498 -21.17 0.64 -8.91
N HIS A 499 -20.69 -0.25 -8.05
CA HIS A 499 -21.26 -1.57 -7.81
C HIS A 499 -22.72 -1.47 -7.34
N GLU A 500 -23.52 -2.49 -7.58
CA GLU A 500 -24.94 -2.54 -7.19
C GLU A 500 -25.17 -2.33 -5.69
N GLY A 501 -24.24 -2.81 -4.85
CA GLY A 501 -24.25 -2.60 -3.40
C GLY A 501 -24.10 -1.14 -2.92
N ALA A 502 -23.79 -0.18 -3.81
CA ALA A 502 -23.62 1.22 -3.44
C ALA A 502 -24.86 1.81 -2.76
N HIS A 503 -26.08 1.35 -3.13
CA HIS A 503 -27.32 1.79 -2.49
C HIS A 503 -27.38 1.40 -1.02
N GLU A 504 -26.92 0.20 -0.65
CA GLU A 504 -26.90 -0.26 0.73
C GLU A 504 -25.89 0.55 1.56
N VAL A 505 -24.71 0.82 0.99
CA VAL A 505 -23.70 1.67 1.66
C VAL A 505 -24.23 3.09 1.90
N LEU A 506 -25.03 3.65 0.97
CA LEU A 506 -25.65 4.96 1.17
C LEU A 506 -26.64 5.01 2.35
N LYS A 507 -27.27 3.90 2.71
CA LYS A 507 -28.12 3.84 3.90
C LYS A 507 -27.31 4.08 5.19
N HIS A 508 -26.08 3.56 5.26
CA HIS A 508 -25.15 3.83 6.35
C HIS A 508 -24.74 5.30 6.40
N VAL A 509 -24.50 5.93 5.23
CA VAL A 509 -24.26 7.38 5.17
C VAL A 509 -25.46 8.16 5.69
N ALA A 510 -26.68 7.80 5.28
CA ALA A 510 -27.90 8.48 5.73
C ALA A 510 -28.12 8.30 7.24
N ARG A 511 -27.84 7.11 7.80
CA ARG A 511 -27.91 6.84 9.23
C ARG A 511 -26.97 7.76 10.02
N LEU A 512 -25.72 7.87 9.60
CA LEU A 512 -24.74 8.74 10.28
C LEU A 512 -25.01 10.23 10.06
N TRP A 513 -25.51 10.60 8.88
CA TRP A 513 -25.80 12.00 8.57
C TRP A 513 -27.08 12.51 9.26
N GLY A 514 -28.06 11.61 9.41
CA GLY A 514 -29.37 11.89 10.04
C GLY A 514 -30.43 12.44 9.08
N PHE A 515 -30.12 12.70 7.81
CA PHE A 515 -31.02 13.22 6.78
C PHE A 515 -30.83 12.48 5.47
N GLY A 516 -31.65 12.82 4.45
CA GLY A 516 -31.55 12.25 3.11
C GLY A 516 -30.18 12.43 2.49
N VAL A 517 -29.77 11.42 1.69
CA VAL A 517 -28.49 11.42 0.97
C VAL A 517 -28.74 11.19 -0.50
N HIS A 518 -28.14 12.03 -1.33
CA HIS A 518 -28.10 11.93 -2.79
C HIS A 518 -26.67 11.63 -3.23
N LEU A 519 -26.52 10.72 -4.21
CA LEU A 519 -25.23 10.49 -4.83
C LEU A 519 -25.38 10.62 -6.35
N GLU A 520 -24.59 11.50 -6.92
CA GLU A 520 -24.48 11.74 -8.35
C GLU A 520 -23.23 11.06 -8.89
N SER A 521 -23.39 10.10 -9.80
CA SER A 521 -22.27 9.50 -10.54
C SER A 521 -22.06 10.28 -11.84
N VAL A 522 -20.90 10.92 -11.97
CA VAL A 522 -20.54 11.77 -13.09
C VAL A 522 -19.41 11.16 -13.91
N ASP A 523 -19.43 11.40 -15.22
CA ASP A 523 -18.35 11.03 -16.13
C ASP A 523 -17.20 12.04 -16.15
N ALA A 524 -16.23 11.83 -17.04
CA ALA A 524 -15.06 12.70 -17.21
C ALA A 524 -15.44 14.11 -17.72
N ALA A 525 -16.60 14.27 -18.39
CA ALA A 525 -17.13 15.57 -18.83
C ALA A 525 -17.92 16.29 -17.73
N GLY A 526 -18.12 15.63 -16.57
CA GLY A 526 -18.92 16.16 -15.46
C GLY A 526 -20.42 15.96 -15.62
N GLU A 527 -20.85 15.19 -16.63
CA GLU A 527 -22.26 14.89 -16.83
C GLU A 527 -22.74 13.76 -15.90
N ILE A 528 -23.94 13.95 -15.34
CA ILE A 528 -24.53 12.97 -14.42
C ILE A 528 -25.04 11.77 -15.22
N ARG A 529 -24.42 10.61 -15.00
CA ARG A 529 -24.79 9.33 -15.63
C ARG A 529 -25.81 8.54 -14.80
N LYS A 530 -25.73 8.64 -13.49
CA LYS A 530 -26.66 7.94 -12.58
C LYS A 530 -26.87 8.72 -11.29
N ARG A 531 -28.07 8.65 -10.75
CA ARG A 531 -28.42 9.21 -9.45
C ARG A 531 -28.91 8.11 -8.52
N TYR A 532 -28.47 8.17 -7.28
CA TYR A 532 -28.94 7.34 -6.18
C TYR A 532 -29.50 8.26 -5.10
N GLN A 533 -30.56 7.83 -4.45
CA GLN A 533 -31.20 8.58 -3.40
C GLN A 533 -31.63 7.64 -2.26
N VAL A 534 -31.34 8.04 -1.04
CA VAL A 534 -31.77 7.34 0.18
C VAL A 534 -32.42 8.37 1.09
N PRO A 535 -33.64 8.10 1.63
CA PRO A 535 -34.26 8.97 2.61
C PRO A 535 -33.45 8.99 3.92
N GLY A 536 -33.63 10.03 4.72
CA GLY A 536 -33.13 10.01 6.09
C GLY A 536 -33.81 8.93 6.94
N PRO A 537 -33.20 8.52 8.04
CA PRO A 537 -33.83 7.60 8.98
C PRO A 537 -35.16 8.17 9.46
N ALA A 538 -36.16 7.29 9.67
CA ALA A 538 -37.41 7.70 10.31
C ALA A 538 -37.08 8.06 11.79
N HIS A 539 -37.42 9.28 12.17
CA HIS A 539 -37.23 9.80 13.54
C HIS A 539 -38.44 9.46 14.43
#